data_c18db9277c6cb3a2f3019632d9059fd1
#
_entry.id   c18db9277c6cb3a2f3019632d9059fd1
#
_cell.length_a   1.000
_cell.length_b   1.000
_cell.length_c   1.000
_cell.angle_alpha   90.00
_cell.angle_beta   90.00
_cell.angle_gamma   90.00
#
_symmetry.space_group_name_H-M   'P 1'
#
loop_
_entity.id
_entity.type
_entity.pdbx_description
1 polymer ?
#
loop_
_entity_poly.entity_id
_entity_poly.type
_entity_poly.pdbx_seq_one_letter_code
_entity_poly.pdbx_strand_id
1 'polypeptide(L)'
;MKPLKLTFLLTVATLLLAACGNRPIAYGVLLWAPEESALGNGALLEITAESQLNDTYNVTTPDMEETETLPMWRVASFENQEDAIEYANAYAPQADSFARALRQALPVRAEPDRLSPDVYRLRENELVKILDRAEERSNEAGFEGYWYKVLTREGVQGWAFGYFLEITGGTDEDENRRGESEETTDVERVLSNTWRPEYFREMINQNRVDLSRFRPAFGLFPDPENQEIEIVLPEHSVTYSYDELYR
;
A
#
# COMPACT_ATOMS: atom_id res chain seq x y z
N MET A 1 -18.17 68.98 -13.46
CA MET A 1 -17.51 67.81 -14.13
C MET A 1 -16.55 67.02 -13.22
N LYS A 2 -16.71 67.00 -11.87
CA LYS A 2 -15.81 66.33 -10.97
C LYS A 2 -16.33 64.99 -10.33
N PRO A 3 -17.66 64.75 -10.18
CA PRO A 3 -18.08 63.52 -9.47
C PRO A 3 -17.92 62.24 -10.31
N LEU A 4 -18.04 62.31 -11.67
CA LEU A 4 -17.98 61.12 -12.54
C LEU A 4 -16.59 60.46 -12.57
N LYS A 5 -15.50 61.24 -12.42
CA LYS A 5 -14.13 60.69 -12.35
C LYS A 5 -13.84 60.00 -11.01
N LEU A 6 -14.44 60.48 -9.93
CA LEU A 6 -14.26 59.91 -8.59
C LEU A 6 -15.02 58.57 -8.46
N THR A 7 -16.25 58.47 -9.00
CA THR A 7 -17.03 57.24 -9.04
C THR A 7 -16.37 56.15 -9.90
N PHE A 8 -15.81 56.54 -11.05
CA PHE A 8 -15.07 55.62 -11.91
C PHE A 8 -13.78 55.09 -11.24
N LEU A 9 -13.06 55.97 -10.53
CA LEU A 9 -11.86 55.56 -9.77
C LEU A 9 -12.20 54.63 -8.59
N LEU A 10 -13.33 54.84 -7.93
CA LEU A 10 -13.80 54.02 -6.83
C LEU A 10 -14.23 52.62 -7.29
N THR A 11 -14.92 52.54 -8.45
CA THR A 11 -15.32 51.25 -9.04
C THR A 11 -14.13 50.44 -9.55
N VAL A 12 -13.10 51.07 -10.13
CA VAL A 12 -11.86 50.41 -10.54
C VAL A 12 -11.08 49.91 -9.30
N ALA A 13 -11.03 50.69 -8.22
CA ALA A 13 -10.38 50.29 -6.97
C ALA A 13 -11.08 49.08 -6.31
N THR A 14 -12.43 49.03 -6.33
CA THR A 14 -13.18 47.87 -5.82
C THR A 14 -13.01 46.59 -6.65
N LEU A 15 -12.91 46.75 -8.00
CA LEU A 15 -12.60 45.61 -8.88
C LEU A 15 -11.18 45.05 -8.65
N LEU A 16 -10.21 45.90 -8.32
CA LEU A 16 -8.84 45.46 -8.04
C LEU A 16 -8.69 44.75 -6.68
N LEU A 17 -9.57 45.08 -5.74
CA LEU A 17 -9.60 44.41 -4.42
C LEU A 17 -10.29 43.03 -4.45
N ALA A 18 -11.17 42.79 -5.44
CA ALA A 18 -11.80 41.47 -5.61
C ALA A 18 -10.89 40.46 -6.30
N ALA A 19 -9.71 40.86 -6.82
CA ALA A 19 -8.75 39.99 -7.49
C ALA A 19 -7.72 39.36 -6.52
N CYS A 20 -7.84 39.55 -5.19
CA CYS A 20 -7.09 38.80 -4.20
C CYS A 20 -7.74 37.44 -3.95
N GLY A 21 -7.89 36.60 -4.99
CA GLY A 21 -8.06 35.17 -4.81
C GLY A 21 -6.81 34.59 -4.15
N ASN A 22 -6.97 33.75 -3.15
CA ASN A 22 -5.88 33.02 -2.53
C ASN A 22 -5.15 32.26 -3.65
N ARG A 23 -3.97 32.72 -4.06
CA ARG A 23 -3.17 31.98 -5.02
C ARG A 23 -2.66 30.72 -4.32
N PRO A 24 -2.73 29.56 -4.95
CA PRO A 24 -2.17 28.35 -4.37
C PRO A 24 -0.65 28.55 -4.15
N ILE A 25 -0.17 28.07 -3.03
CA ILE A 25 1.27 28.04 -2.69
C ILE A 25 1.96 26.81 -3.29
N ALA A 26 1.19 25.75 -3.54
CA ALA A 26 1.61 24.49 -4.15
C ALA A 26 0.39 23.77 -4.74
N TYR A 27 0.64 22.65 -5.42
CA TYR A 27 -0.37 21.75 -5.95
C TYR A 27 -0.22 20.39 -5.34
N GLY A 28 -1.29 19.59 -5.32
CA GLY A 28 -1.27 18.27 -4.70
C GLY A 28 -2.07 17.23 -5.46
N VAL A 29 -1.78 15.98 -5.13
CA VAL A 29 -2.60 14.83 -5.54
C VAL A 29 -3.02 14.09 -4.27
N LEU A 30 -4.32 13.86 -4.11
CA LEU A 30 -4.86 13.16 -2.95
C LEU A 30 -4.57 11.66 -3.06
N LEU A 31 -3.69 11.15 -2.21
CA LEU A 31 -3.28 9.75 -2.20
C LEU A 31 -4.32 8.85 -1.51
N TRP A 32 -4.86 9.32 -0.39
CA TRP A 32 -5.82 8.57 0.42
C TRP A 32 -6.90 9.50 0.96
N ALA A 33 -8.04 9.48 0.29
CA ALA A 33 -9.19 10.32 0.65
C ALA A 33 -9.74 9.92 2.04
N PRO A 34 -10.15 10.89 2.89
CA PRO A 34 -10.95 10.61 4.06
C PRO A 34 -12.32 10.00 3.67
N GLU A 35 -12.88 9.14 4.52
CA GLU A 35 -14.19 8.50 4.25
C GLU A 35 -15.35 9.51 4.14
N GLU A 36 -15.23 10.66 4.81
CA GLU A 36 -16.25 11.72 4.83
C GLU A 36 -16.01 12.82 3.80
N SER A 37 -14.88 12.79 3.07
CA SER A 37 -14.54 13.80 2.07
C SER A 37 -15.34 13.59 0.77
N ALA A 38 -15.71 14.69 0.14
CA ALA A 38 -16.27 14.67 -1.21
C ALA A 38 -15.20 14.43 -2.29
N LEU A 39 -13.90 14.52 -1.91
CA LEU A 39 -12.77 14.31 -2.80
C LEU A 39 -12.48 12.81 -2.93
N GLY A 40 -12.22 12.38 -4.17
CA GLY A 40 -11.77 11.02 -4.46
C GLY A 40 -10.24 10.88 -4.41
N ASN A 41 -9.77 9.64 -4.32
CA ASN A 41 -8.35 9.34 -4.51
C ASN A 41 -7.89 9.80 -5.90
N GLY A 42 -6.69 10.34 -6.00
CA GLY A 42 -6.15 10.88 -7.26
C GLY A 42 -6.64 12.29 -7.61
N ALA A 43 -7.51 12.91 -6.78
CA ALA A 43 -7.97 14.27 -7.02
C ALA A 43 -6.81 15.27 -7.03
N LEU A 44 -6.82 16.17 -8.01
CA LEU A 44 -5.90 17.30 -8.09
C LEU A 44 -6.36 18.40 -7.14
N LEU A 45 -5.43 18.89 -6.33
CA LEU A 45 -5.66 19.86 -5.28
C LEU A 45 -4.83 21.12 -5.48
N GLU A 46 -5.39 22.25 -5.11
CA GLU A 46 -4.66 23.49 -4.88
C GLU A 46 -4.38 23.61 -3.37
N ILE A 47 -3.10 23.70 -2.98
CA ILE A 47 -2.70 23.91 -1.59
C ILE A 47 -2.63 25.40 -1.33
N THR A 48 -3.48 25.88 -0.45
CA THR A 48 -3.61 27.33 -0.15
C THR A 48 -2.85 27.73 1.11
N ALA A 49 -2.63 26.78 2.03
CA ALA A 49 -1.82 26.98 3.22
C ALA A 49 -1.22 25.67 3.72
N GLU A 50 -0.09 25.79 4.42
CA GLU A 50 0.62 24.69 5.07
C GLU A 50 0.78 24.99 6.56
N SER A 51 0.55 24.01 7.42
CA SER A 51 0.80 24.08 8.84
C SER A 51 1.77 22.97 9.27
N GLN A 52 3.04 23.30 9.39
CA GLN A 52 4.06 22.34 9.87
C GLN A 52 3.87 21.97 11.35
N LEU A 53 3.18 22.81 12.12
CA LEU A 53 2.91 22.50 13.53
C LEU A 53 1.89 21.36 13.68
N ASN A 54 0.94 21.29 12.76
CA ASN A 54 -0.15 20.31 12.78
C ASN A 54 0.01 19.22 11.70
N ASP A 55 1.06 19.29 10.89
CA ASP A 55 1.31 18.41 9.72
C ASP A 55 0.11 18.35 8.77
N THR A 56 -0.46 19.54 8.44
CA THR A 56 -1.67 19.66 7.61
C THR A 56 -1.51 20.65 6.47
N TYR A 57 -2.23 20.37 5.38
CA TYR A 57 -2.50 21.28 4.27
C TYR A 57 -3.94 21.77 4.32
N ASN A 58 -4.16 23.04 3.98
CA ASN A 58 -5.46 23.53 3.58
C ASN A 58 -5.54 23.42 2.05
N VAL A 59 -6.49 22.65 1.57
CA VAL A 59 -6.63 22.32 0.15
C VAL A 59 -7.98 22.77 -0.40
N THR A 60 -8.02 23.04 -1.68
CA THR A 60 -9.24 23.35 -2.43
C THR A 60 -9.15 22.76 -3.84
N THR A 61 -10.26 22.73 -4.53
CA THR A 61 -10.34 22.46 -5.97
C THR A 61 -11.20 23.56 -6.62
N PRO A 62 -11.15 23.75 -7.94
CA PRO A 62 -11.98 24.75 -8.61
C PRO A 62 -13.49 24.61 -8.37
N ASP A 63 -13.94 23.39 -8.01
CA ASP A 63 -15.35 23.06 -7.79
C ASP A 63 -15.76 23.12 -6.31
N MET A 64 -14.82 23.36 -5.39
CA MET A 64 -15.13 23.47 -3.97
C MET A 64 -15.46 24.91 -3.55
N GLU A 65 -16.53 25.05 -2.78
CA GLU A 65 -16.89 26.35 -2.18
C GLU A 65 -16.07 26.67 -0.91
N GLU A 66 -15.62 25.63 -0.19
CA GLU A 66 -14.86 25.74 1.07
C GLU A 66 -13.54 24.96 0.98
N THR A 67 -12.55 25.40 1.75
CA THR A 67 -11.27 24.69 1.89
C THR A 67 -11.41 23.52 2.86
N GLU A 68 -10.79 22.39 2.55
CA GLU A 68 -10.66 21.24 3.43
C GLU A 68 -9.26 21.20 4.05
N THR A 69 -9.17 20.76 5.31
CA THR A 69 -7.88 20.57 6.00
C THR A 69 -7.52 19.08 6.01
N LEU A 70 -6.41 18.74 5.38
CA LEU A 70 -5.95 17.35 5.23
C LEU A 70 -4.58 17.16 5.90
N PRO A 71 -4.32 16.00 6.54
CA PRO A 71 -2.96 15.62 6.94
C PRO A 71 -2.02 15.57 5.73
N MET A 72 -0.79 16.08 5.90
CA MET A 72 0.19 16.16 4.80
C MET A 72 0.47 14.81 4.15
N TRP A 73 0.51 13.73 4.95
CA TRP A 73 0.80 12.39 4.45
C TRP A 73 -0.25 11.84 3.46
N ARG A 74 -1.45 12.44 3.43
CA ARG A 74 -2.50 12.07 2.47
C ARG A 74 -2.33 12.71 1.10
N VAL A 75 -1.40 13.65 0.96
CA VAL A 75 -1.24 14.48 -0.24
C VAL A 75 0.20 14.39 -0.74
N ALA A 76 0.38 14.04 -1.99
CA ALA A 76 1.64 14.26 -2.69
C ALA A 76 1.67 15.72 -3.15
N SER A 77 2.65 16.51 -2.68
CA SER A 77 2.72 17.96 -2.98
C SER A 77 3.79 18.26 -4.04
N PHE A 78 3.51 19.25 -4.90
CA PHE A 78 4.33 19.69 -6.03
C PHE A 78 4.38 21.22 -6.09
N GLU A 79 5.50 21.78 -6.52
CA GLU A 79 5.67 23.23 -6.65
C GLU A 79 4.82 23.82 -7.78
N ASN A 80 4.56 23.05 -8.82
CA ASN A 80 3.79 23.47 -9.99
C ASN A 80 2.68 22.47 -10.35
N GLN A 81 1.70 22.96 -11.09
CA GLN A 81 0.53 22.20 -11.48
C GLN A 81 0.84 21.10 -12.51
N GLU A 82 1.82 21.30 -13.36
CA GLU A 82 2.17 20.38 -14.43
C GLU A 82 2.70 19.06 -13.84
N ASP A 83 3.61 19.12 -12.86
CA ASP A 83 4.14 17.96 -12.16
C ASP A 83 3.04 17.21 -11.38
N ALA A 84 2.10 17.97 -10.77
CA ALA A 84 0.96 17.37 -10.10
C ALA A 84 0.04 16.59 -11.06
N ILE A 85 -0.20 17.13 -12.26
CA ILE A 85 -0.99 16.47 -13.30
C ILE A 85 -0.26 15.22 -13.82
N GLU A 86 1.04 15.30 -14.06
CA GLU A 86 1.84 14.16 -14.50
C GLU A 86 1.79 13.03 -13.48
N TYR A 87 2.00 13.37 -12.21
CA TYR A 87 1.89 12.39 -11.11
C TYR A 87 0.48 11.81 -10.99
N ALA A 88 -0.57 12.63 -11.08
CA ALA A 88 -1.96 12.17 -11.00
C ALA A 88 -2.27 11.16 -12.12
N ASN A 89 -1.81 11.43 -13.34
CA ASN A 89 -1.99 10.51 -14.47
C ASN A 89 -1.23 9.17 -14.26
N ALA A 90 -0.01 9.21 -13.74
CA ALA A 90 0.76 8.02 -13.42
C ALA A 90 0.14 7.21 -12.26
N TYR A 91 -0.44 7.91 -11.27
CA TYR A 91 -1.08 7.32 -10.11
C TYR A 91 -2.50 6.78 -10.39
N ALA A 92 -3.19 7.29 -11.40
CA ALA A 92 -4.58 6.97 -11.70
C ALA A 92 -4.91 5.46 -11.69
N PRO A 93 -4.07 4.55 -12.24
CA PRO A 93 -4.33 3.11 -12.21
C PRO A 93 -4.38 2.53 -10.78
N GLN A 94 -3.69 3.15 -9.82
CA GLN A 94 -3.60 2.72 -8.42
C GLN A 94 -4.49 3.54 -7.48
N ALA A 95 -5.19 4.57 -8.02
CA ALA A 95 -5.91 5.54 -7.20
C ALA A 95 -6.95 4.90 -6.26
N ASP A 96 -7.56 3.77 -6.64
CA ASP A 96 -8.51 3.05 -5.81
C ASP A 96 -8.01 1.68 -5.33
N SER A 97 -6.69 1.44 -5.43
CA SER A 97 -6.06 0.20 -5.02
C SER A 97 -5.65 0.24 -3.54
N PHE A 98 -6.04 -0.80 -2.82
CA PHE A 98 -5.68 -1.02 -1.42
C PHE A 98 -5.16 -2.43 -1.24
N ALA A 99 -4.47 -2.69 -0.12
CA ALA A 99 -4.08 -4.03 0.23
C ALA A 99 -4.25 -4.30 1.73
N ARG A 100 -4.49 -5.57 2.08
CA ARG A 100 -4.45 -6.07 3.46
C ARG A 100 -3.26 -7.00 3.63
N ALA A 101 -2.56 -6.86 4.74
CA ALA A 101 -1.47 -7.76 5.08
C ALA A 101 -2.03 -9.14 5.47
N LEU A 102 -1.56 -10.19 4.81
CA LEU A 102 -1.99 -11.58 5.06
C LEU A 102 -1.26 -12.24 6.25
N ARG A 103 -0.27 -11.56 6.83
CA ARG A 103 0.49 -12.10 7.95
C ARG A 103 0.91 -11.03 8.94
N GLN A 104 1.13 -11.45 10.18
CA GLN A 104 1.67 -10.61 11.24
C GLN A 104 3.12 -10.19 10.94
N ALA A 105 3.45 -8.93 11.29
CA ALA A 105 4.78 -8.34 11.18
C ALA A 105 5.35 -8.37 9.74
N LEU A 106 4.49 -8.21 8.72
CA LEU A 106 4.94 -8.09 7.33
C LEU A 106 5.80 -6.83 7.16
N PRO A 107 7.08 -6.96 6.76
CA PRO A 107 7.98 -5.82 6.64
C PRO A 107 7.57 -4.92 5.48
N VAL A 108 7.58 -3.62 5.74
CA VAL A 108 7.60 -2.56 4.73
C VAL A 108 9.04 -2.05 4.65
N ARG A 109 9.63 -2.09 3.47
CA ARG A 109 11.03 -1.81 3.19
C ARG A 109 11.22 -0.41 2.62
N ALA A 110 12.41 0.15 2.80
CA ALA A 110 12.76 1.43 2.16
C ALA A 110 12.81 1.31 0.62
N GLU A 111 13.29 0.17 0.11
CA GLU A 111 13.42 -0.14 -1.32
C GLU A 111 12.76 -1.50 -1.61
N PRO A 112 12.41 -1.81 -2.89
CA PRO A 112 11.80 -3.08 -3.28
C PRO A 112 12.83 -4.23 -3.28
N ASP A 113 13.45 -4.47 -2.15
CA ASP A 113 14.48 -5.49 -1.92
C ASP A 113 14.35 -6.06 -0.50
N ARG A 114 14.41 -7.39 -0.40
CA ARG A 114 14.38 -8.12 0.87
C ARG A 114 15.50 -7.73 1.85
N LEU A 115 16.62 -7.28 1.35
CA LEU A 115 17.78 -6.86 2.16
C LEU A 115 17.74 -5.37 2.55
N SER A 116 16.81 -4.61 1.97
CA SER A 116 16.60 -3.21 2.33
C SER A 116 16.09 -3.08 3.78
N PRO A 117 16.43 -1.98 4.48
CA PRO A 117 15.96 -1.75 5.84
C PRO A 117 14.44 -1.73 5.97
N ASP A 118 13.91 -2.26 7.08
CA ASP A 118 12.51 -2.12 7.47
C ASP A 118 12.23 -0.67 7.86
N VAL A 119 11.21 -0.05 7.26
CA VAL A 119 10.70 1.27 7.67
C VAL A 119 9.44 1.14 8.52
N TYR A 120 8.71 0.03 8.36
CA TYR A 120 7.50 -0.29 9.12
C TYR A 120 7.26 -1.80 9.13
N ARG A 121 6.34 -2.28 10.00
CA ARG A 121 5.88 -3.67 10.02
C ARG A 121 4.37 -3.70 10.14
N LEU A 122 3.71 -4.15 9.10
CA LEU A 122 2.26 -4.28 9.05
C LEU A 122 1.78 -5.38 10.00
N ARG A 123 0.66 -5.13 10.64
CA ARG A 123 -0.07 -6.15 11.40
C ARG A 123 -0.91 -6.98 10.43
N GLU A 124 -1.23 -8.19 10.83
CA GLU A 124 -2.18 -9.01 10.07
C GLU A 124 -3.52 -8.26 9.90
N ASN A 125 -4.09 -8.29 8.70
CA ASN A 125 -5.28 -7.56 8.28
C ASN A 125 -5.16 -6.02 8.27
N GLU A 126 -3.98 -5.46 8.50
CA GLU A 126 -3.79 -4.02 8.38
C GLU A 126 -3.99 -3.56 6.94
N LEU A 127 -4.84 -2.53 6.78
CA LEU A 127 -5.15 -1.92 5.49
C LEU A 127 -4.11 -0.87 5.15
N VAL A 128 -3.58 -0.95 3.95
CA VAL A 128 -2.65 0.04 3.36
C VAL A 128 -3.15 0.49 2.01
N LYS A 129 -2.77 1.69 1.61
CA LYS A 129 -3.01 2.24 0.29
C LYS A 129 -1.87 1.83 -0.63
N ILE A 130 -2.18 1.36 -1.84
CA ILE A 130 -1.16 1.13 -2.87
C ILE A 130 -0.90 2.45 -3.58
N LEU A 131 0.37 2.83 -3.69
CA LEU A 131 0.83 4.01 -4.40
C LEU A 131 1.45 3.68 -5.75
N ASP A 132 2.12 2.52 -5.84
CA ASP A 132 2.86 2.10 -7.01
C ASP A 132 3.13 0.60 -6.97
N ARG A 133 3.55 0.02 -8.09
CA ARG A 133 3.99 -1.36 -8.24
C ARG A 133 5.32 -1.41 -8.99
N ALA A 134 6.27 -2.20 -8.50
CA ALA A 134 7.50 -2.47 -9.22
C ALA A 134 7.22 -3.10 -10.60
N GLU A 135 8.01 -2.72 -11.60
CA GLU A 135 7.84 -3.20 -12.98
C GLU A 135 8.13 -4.69 -13.11
N GLU A 136 9.12 -5.20 -12.35
CA GLU A 136 9.59 -6.57 -12.43
C GLU A 136 9.09 -7.43 -11.26
N ARG A 137 8.81 -8.69 -11.56
CA ARG A 137 8.57 -9.71 -10.54
C ARG A 137 9.88 -10.05 -9.83
N SER A 138 9.80 -10.24 -8.51
CA SER A 138 10.90 -10.74 -7.69
C SER A 138 10.60 -12.14 -7.20
N ASN A 139 11.65 -12.94 -7.03
CA ASN A 139 11.59 -14.20 -6.28
C ASN A 139 12.28 -14.01 -4.93
N GLU A 140 11.48 -13.97 -3.86
CA GLU A 140 11.94 -13.71 -2.51
C GLU A 140 11.83 -14.98 -1.65
N ALA A 141 12.95 -15.68 -1.48
CA ALA A 141 13.03 -16.92 -0.71
C ALA A 141 12.06 -18.02 -1.20
N GLY A 142 11.88 -18.12 -2.53
CA GLY A 142 11.01 -19.11 -3.15
C GLY A 142 9.56 -18.62 -3.40
N PHE A 143 9.24 -17.41 -3.00
CA PHE A 143 7.95 -16.79 -3.29
C PHE A 143 8.08 -15.82 -4.45
N GLU A 144 7.23 -15.95 -5.45
CA GLU A 144 7.20 -15.04 -6.60
C GLU A 144 6.11 -13.98 -6.41
N GLY A 145 6.45 -12.73 -6.72
CA GLY A 145 5.50 -11.63 -6.59
C GLY A 145 6.09 -10.29 -7.02
N TYR A 146 5.24 -9.28 -7.08
CA TYR A 146 5.67 -7.89 -7.26
C TYR A 146 5.89 -7.22 -5.90
N TRP A 147 6.74 -6.21 -5.87
CA TRP A 147 6.80 -5.27 -4.78
C TRP A 147 5.80 -4.16 -5.02
N TYR A 148 5.07 -3.78 -3.98
CA TYR A 148 4.11 -2.67 -4.01
C TYR A 148 4.56 -1.56 -3.07
N LYS A 149 4.59 -0.34 -3.58
CA LYS A 149 4.78 0.84 -2.74
C LYS A 149 3.49 1.12 -2.01
N VAL A 150 3.54 1.10 -0.69
CA VAL A 150 2.37 1.23 0.17
C VAL A 150 2.48 2.46 1.07
N LEU A 151 1.31 2.97 1.47
CA LEU A 151 1.15 4.05 2.43
C LEU A 151 0.27 3.55 3.58
N THR A 152 0.77 3.65 4.81
CA THR A 152 0.02 3.28 6.02
C THR A 152 -0.87 4.44 6.50
N ARG A 153 -1.79 4.16 7.43
CA ARG A 153 -2.62 5.19 8.08
C ARG A 153 -1.83 6.13 8.99
N GLU A 154 -0.62 5.75 9.39
CA GLU A 154 0.33 6.57 10.13
C GLU A 154 1.20 7.45 9.22
N GLY A 155 1.01 7.39 7.90
CA GLY A 155 1.74 8.19 6.92
C GLY A 155 3.09 7.61 6.51
N VAL A 156 3.41 6.38 6.92
CA VAL A 156 4.65 5.72 6.53
C VAL A 156 4.53 5.18 5.11
N GLN A 157 5.52 5.48 4.27
CA GLN A 157 5.64 4.95 2.92
C GLN A 157 6.81 3.97 2.82
N GLY A 158 6.66 2.97 1.98
CA GLY A 158 7.71 2.00 1.67
C GLY A 158 7.19 0.86 0.81
N TRP A 159 7.98 -0.19 0.65
CA TRP A 159 7.70 -1.32 -0.22
C TRP A 159 7.34 -2.57 0.55
N ALA A 160 6.22 -3.18 0.22
CA ALA A 160 5.78 -4.46 0.75
C ALA A 160 5.70 -5.51 -0.35
N PHE A 161 6.10 -6.74 -0.03
CA PHE A 161 6.10 -7.83 -1.01
C PHE A 161 4.69 -8.36 -1.23
N GLY A 162 4.21 -8.32 -2.47
CA GLY A 162 2.83 -8.55 -2.85
C GLY A 162 2.33 -9.96 -2.59
N TYR A 163 3.21 -10.97 -2.56
CA TYR A 163 2.82 -12.34 -2.20
C TYR A 163 2.08 -12.43 -0.85
N PHE A 164 2.39 -11.53 0.09
CA PHE A 164 1.76 -11.47 1.41
C PHE A 164 0.73 -10.34 1.55
N LEU A 165 0.20 -9.85 0.43
CA LEU A 165 -0.82 -8.81 0.37
C LEU A 165 -2.07 -9.33 -0.35
N GLU A 166 -3.22 -9.12 0.27
CA GLU A 166 -4.51 -9.24 -0.40
C GLU A 166 -4.87 -7.89 -1.00
N ILE A 167 -4.80 -7.77 -2.34
CA ILE A 167 -5.03 -6.51 -3.05
C ILE A 167 -6.51 -6.37 -3.37
N THR A 168 -7.07 -5.18 -3.13
CA THR A 168 -8.47 -4.84 -3.43
C THR A 168 -8.53 -3.52 -4.19
N GLY A 169 -9.39 -3.44 -5.21
CA GLY A 169 -9.42 -2.31 -6.15
C GLY A 169 -8.29 -2.41 -7.17
N GLY A 170 -8.24 -1.50 -8.10
CA GLY A 170 -7.26 -1.51 -9.19
C GLY A 170 -7.94 -1.73 -10.54
N THR A 171 -7.14 -1.66 -11.60
CA THR A 171 -7.61 -1.92 -12.96
C THR A 171 -7.84 -3.43 -13.17
N ASP A 172 -8.66 -3.79 -14.16
CA ASP A 172 -8.97 -5.19 -14.54
C ASP A 172 -7.72 -6.07 -14.75
N GLU A 173 -6.58 -5.46 -15.06
CA GLU A 173 -5.30 -6.17 -15.18
C GLU A 173 -4.79 -6.71 -13.85
N ASP A 174 -5.02 -6.00 -12.74
CA ASP A 174 -4.63 -6.45 -11.40
C ASP A 174 -5.64 -7.49 -10.85
N GLU A 175 -6.91 -7.42 -11.23
CA GLU A 175 -7.90 -8.47 -10.92
C GLU A 175 -7.60 -9.77 -11.65
N ASN A 176 -7.17 -9.70 -12.90
CA ASN A 176 -6.81 -10.91 -13.68
C ASN A 176 -5.51 -11.57 -13.17
N ARG A 177 -4.60 -10.78 -12.57
CA ARG A 177 -3.39 -11.31 -11.90
C ARG A 177 -3.67 -11.91 -10.53
N ARG A 178 -4.79 -11.55 -9.86
CA ARG A 178 -5.33 -12.30 -8.71
C ARG A 178 -5.72 -13.71 -9.11
N GLY A 179 -6.40 -13.88 -10.25
CA GLY A 179 -6.78 -15.19 -10.77
C GLY A 179 -5.58 -16.08 -11.03
N GLU A 180 -4.43 -15.55 -11.46
CA GLU A 180 -3.20 -16.32 -11.66
C GLU A 180 -2.43 -16.59 -10.35
N SER A 181 -2.58 -15.74 -9.30
CA SER A 181 -2.00 -16.00 -7.97
C SER A 181 -2.94 -16.74 -7.01
N GLU A 182 -4.25 -16.76 -7.29
CA GLU A 182 -5.28 -17.46 -6.50
C GLU A 182 -5.59 -18.87 -6.99
N GLU A 183 -5.04 -19.32 -8.13
CA GLU A 183 -5.11 -20.71 -8.54
C GLU A 183 -3.91 -21.58 -8.14
N THR A 184 -3.07 -21.11 -7.22
CA THR A 184 -2.34 -22.08 -6.41
C THR A 184 -3.37 -22.75 -5.53
N THR A 185 -3.89 -23.89 -5.94
CA THR A 185 -4.86 -24.67 -5.17
C THR A 185 -4.32 -24.81 -3.75
N ASP A 186 -5.19 -24.88 -2.75
CA ASP A 186 -4.76 -25.15 -1.35
C ASP A 186 -3.78 -26.32 -1.30
N VAL A 187 -3.88 -27.23 -2.24
CA VAL A 187 -3.02 -28.37 -2.48
C VAL A 187 -1.61 -27.93 -2.91
N GLU A 188 -1.46 -27.08 -3.92
CA GLU A 188 -0.14 -26.58 -4.36
C GLU A 188 0.54 -25.76 -3.25
N ARG A 189 -0.23 -24.99 -2.48
CA ARG A 189 0.28 -24.27 -1.31
C ARG A 189 0.79 -25.23 -0.23
N VAL A 190 0.10 -26.35 0.00
CA VAL A 190 0.55 -27.37 0.93
C VAL A 190 1.80 -28.05 0.41
N LEU A 191 1.84 -28.39 -0.87
CA LEU A 191 2.96 -29.09 -1.52
C LEU A 191 4.22 -28.24 -1.69
N SER A 192 4.08 -26.92 -1.85
CA SER A 192 5.22 -26.01 -2.02
C SER A 192 5.88 -25.59 -0.71
N ASN A 193 5.32 -25.96 0.44
CA ASN A 193 5.79 -25.50 1.76
C ASN A 193 6.12 -26.66 2.68
N THR A 194 7.17 -26.48 3.49
CA THR A 194 7.45 -27.32 4.64
C THR A 194 6.65 -26.83 5.85
N TRP A 195 5.79 -27.68 6.38
CA TRP A 195 4.94 -27.35 7.50
C TRP A 195 5.58 -27.81 8.83
N ARG A 196 5.63 -26.90 9.78
CA ARG A 196 6.21 -27.13 11.10
C ARG A 196 5.14 -27.02 12.18
N PRO A 197 5.26 -27.74 13.32
CA PRO A 197 4.38 -27.56 14.47
C PRO A 197 4.35 -26.11 14.94
N GLU A 198 3.21 -25.68 15.47
CA GLU A 198 2.97 -24.29 15.90
C GLU A 198 4.00 -23.77 16.92
N TYR A 199 4.45 -24.61 17.84
CA TYR A 199 5.48 -24.23 18.82
C TYR A 199 6.81 -23.78 18.19
N PHE A 200 7.11 -24.18 16.94
CA PHE A 200 8.24 -23.64 16.18
C PHE A 200 8.07 -22.15 15.90
N ARG A 201 6.86 -21.76 15.50
CA ARG A 201 6.50 -20.37 15.24
C ARG A 201 6.57 -19.54 16.51
N GLU A 202 6.08 -20.08 17.62
CA GLU A 202 6.16 -19.44 18.92
C GLU A 202 7.61 -19.21 19.38
N MET A 203 8.50 -20.20 19.22
CA MET A 203 9.92 -20.06 19.55
C MET A 203 10.60 -18.96 18.71
N ILE A 204 10.28 -18.86 17.42
CA ILE A 204 10.81 -17.83 16.54
C ILE A 204 10.29 -16.44 16.97
N ASN A 205 8.98 -16.31 17.20
CA ASN A 205 8.35 -15.05 17.57
C ASN A 205 8.83 -14.52 18.94
N GLN A 206 9.14 -15.40 19.86
CA GLN A 206 9.66 -15.04 21.19
C GLN A 206 11.18 -14.83 21.21
N ASN A 207 11.87 -15.03 20.08
CA ASN A 207 13.32 -15.03 19.95
C ASN A 207 14.02 -15.91 21.03
N ARG A 208 13.37 -17.02 21.40
CA ARG A 208 13.82 -17.99 22.41
C ARG A 208 13.79 -19.38 21.83
N VAL A 209 14.97 -19.98 21.67
CA VAL A 209 15.08 -21.37 21.24
C VAL A 209 15.18 -22.25 22.47
N ASP A 210 14.16 -23.04 22.70
CA ASP A 210 14.20 -24.13 23.69
C ASP A 210 14.77 -25.40 23.05
N LEU A 211 16.04 -25.67 23.28
CA LEU A 211 16.76 -26.79 22.67
C LEU A 211 16.15 -28.16 23.07
N SER A 212 15.42 -28.24 24.18
CA SER A 212 14.76 -29.49 24.60
C SER A 212 13.53 -29.79 23.72
N ARG A 213 12.88 -28.76 23.21
CA ARG A 213 11.69 -28.84 22.34
C ARG A 213 12.02 -28.64 20.85
N PHE A 214 13.23 -28.17 20.55
CA PHE A 214 13.65 -27.93 19.15
C PHE A 214 13.94 -29.28 18.47
N ARG A 215 13.02 -29.67 17.60
CA ARG A 215 13.11 -30.87 16.76
C ARG A 215 12.93 -30.50 15.30
N PRO A 216 13.99 -30.06 14.59
CA PRO A 216 13.91 -29.57 13.21
C PRO A 216 13.40 -30.62 12.22
N ALA A 217 13.46 -31.89 12.57
CA ALA A 217 12.94 -32.98 11.77
C ALA A 217 11.41 -33.12 11.80
N PHE A 218 10.72 -32.54 12.82
CA PHE A 218 9.27 -32.68 12.93
C PHE A 218 8.54 -31.72 11.96
N GLY A 219 7.59 -32.25 11.23
CA GLY A 219 6.81 -31.48 10.27
C GLY A 219 6.20 -32.32 9.18
N LEU A 220 5.64 -31.63 8.19
CA LEU A 220 5.17 -32.20 6.94
C LEU A 220 6.09 -31.68 5.82
N PHE A 221 6.61 -32.60 5.03
CA PHE A 221 7.62 -32.39 4.00
C PHE A 221 7.10 -32.91 2.67
N PRO A 222 6.49 -32.06 1.86
CA PRO A 222 6.10 -32.46 0.50
C PRO A 222 7.33 -32.65 -0.39
N ASP A 223 7.27 -33.67 -1.22
CA ASP A 223 8.18 -33.93 -2.33
C ASP A 223 7.36 -34.06 -3.63
N PRO A 224 7.09 -32.94 -4.32
CA PRO A 224 6.29 -32.95 -5.54
C PRO A 224 6.94 -33.70 -6.69
N GLU A 225 8.26 -33.80 -6.72
CA GLU A 225 8.98 -34.51 -7.81
C GLU A 225 8.74 -36.01 -7.74
N ASN A 226 8.65 -36.58 -6.53
CA ASN A 226 8.37 -38.00 -6.30
C ASN A 226 6.90 -38.27 -5.98
N GLN A 227 6.04 -37.24 -5.96
CA GLN A 227 4.62 -37.35 -5.58
C GLN A 227 4.43 -37.95 -4.19
N GLU A 228 5.24 -37.53 -3.24
CA GLU A 228 5.22 -38.03 -1.86
C GLU A 228 5.08 -36.89 -0.85
N ILE A 229 4.51 -37.20 0.30
CA ILE A 229 4.45 -36.33 1.46
C ILE A 229 4.96 -37.12 2.66
N GLU A 230 6.07 -36.70 3.26
CA GLU A 230 6.57 -37.26 4.50
C GLU A 230 6.03 -36.47 5.70
N ILE A 231 5.44 -37.19 6.65
CA ILE A 231 5.02 -36.64 7.95
C ILE A 231 5.91 -37.20 9.02
N VAL A 232 6.73 -36.36 9.65
CA VAL A 232 7.65 -36.77 10.72
C VAL A 232 7.09 -36.31 12.08
N LEU A 233 6.80 -37.27 12.92
CA LEU A 233 6.29 -37.12 14.29
C LEU A 233 7.33 -37.56 15.32
N PRO A 234 7.14 -37.28 16.62
CA PRO A 234 8.11 -37.60 17.68
C PRO A 234 8.55 -39.09 17.75
N GLU A 235 7.67 -40.01 17.42
CA GLU A 235 7.89 -41.44 17.59
C GLU A 235 7.96 -42.21 16.28
N HIS A 236 7.53 -41.64 15.18
CA HIS A 236 7.53 -42.29 13.85
C HIS A 236 7.45 -41.30 12.70
N SER A 237 7.84 -41.73 11.51
CA SER A 237 7.56 -41.03 10.26
C SER A 237 6.69 -41.92 9.38
N VAL A 238 5.85 -41.25 8.54
CA VAL A 238 4.99 -41.90 7.57
C VAL A 238 5.12 -41.15 6.25
N THR A 239 5.33 -41.90 5.17
CA THR A 239 5.33 -41.35 3.82
C THR A 239 4.05 -41.78 3.11
N TYR A 240 3.37 -40.82 2.50
CA TYR A 240 2.20 -41.04 1.68
C TYR A 240 2.54 -40.69 0.24
N SER A 241 2.29 -41.60 -0.69
CA SER A 241 2.35 -41.33 -2.13
C SER A 241 0.97 -40.92 -2.61
N TYR A 242 0.90 -40.00 -3.57
CA TYR A 242 -0.34 -39.54 -4.19
C TYR A 242 -0.22 -39.57 -5.71
N ASP A 243 -1.25 -40.09 -6.38
CA ASP A 243 -1.31 -40.12 -7.86
C ASP A 243 -2.02 -38.89 -8.42
N GLU A 244 -3.12 -38.47 -7.77
CA GLU A 244 -3.89 -37.29 -8.10
C GLU A 244 -4.41 -36.63 -6.83
N LEU A 245 -4.31 -35.29 -6.76
CA LEU A 245 -4.88 -34.50 -5.70
C LEU A 245 -6.18 -33.87 -6.20
N TYR A 246 -7.32 -34.31 -5.67
CA TYR A 246 -8.62 -33.78 -6.04
C TYR A 246 -8.89 -32.47 -5.33
N ARG A 247 -9.58 -31.56 -6.04
CA ARG A 247 -10.10 -30.28 -5.53
C ARG A 247 -11.25 -30.48 -4.56
#